data_bd98df041b52663f1b2177896a6e08af
#
_entry.id   bd98df041b52663f1b2177896a6e08af
#
_cell.length_a   1.000
_cell.length_b   1.000
_cell.length_c   1.000
_cell.angle_alpha   90.00
_cell.angle_beta   90.00
_cell.angle_gamma   90.00
#
_symmetry.space_group_name_H-M   'P 1'
#
loop_
_entity.id
_entity.type
_entity.pdbx_description
1 polymer ?
#
loop_
_entity_poly.entity_id
_entity_poly.type
_entity_poly.pdbx_seq_one_letter_code
_entity_poly.pdbx_strand_id
1 'polypeptide(L)'
;MLSLYGPVLLLTIVLHELGHCWMTKKLGGDVGGIVLWPLGGFALVGPTDCGASGDFRVALAGPLTHIPQMAFWVAMFAAFTGGDFSRFSMSYYLDELSDSAASFFAVLSQQAFWTNLFIFAFNLLVPAYPLDGGRCFAALLIMRGYRMEKVALIVSVTAMVLSGGLMLFGMISFIFMHSPNGIFMALVSAYIFSSSMNLFNLQKEGRVREHPLFGRAVFEQREIPEVQQPGEAVAPASPTSPKAEDAEMA
;
A
#
# COMPACT_ATOMS: atom_id res chain seq x y z
N MET A 1 -0.28 12.13 -27.15
CA MET A 1 -0.79 11.02 -26.36
C MET A 1 -0.67 11.20 -24.85
N LEU A 2 0.48 11.56 -24.30
CA LEU A 2 0.59 11.86 -22.86
C LEU A 2 -0.48 12.83 -22.36
N SER A 3 -0.88 13.82 -23.14
CA SER A 3 -1.87 14.84 -22.75
C SER A 3 -3.29 14.34 -22.57
N LEU A 4 -3.66 13.21 -23.20
CA LEU A 4 -5.00 12.61 -23.06
C LEU A 4 -5.01 11.43 -22.11
N TYR A 5 -3.89 10.70 -22.04
CA TYR A 5 -3.70 9.61 -21.12
C TYR A 5 -3.52 10.09 -19.67
N GLY A 6 -2.89 11.26 -19.47
CA GLY A 6 -2.68 11.87 -18.17
C GLY A 6 -3.95 12.02 -17.33
N PRO A 7 -5.04 12.61 -17.85
CA PRO A 7 -6.30 12.72 -17.12
C PRO A 7 -6.91 11.38 -16.72
N VAL A 8 -6.82 10.35 -17.58
CA VAL A 8 -7.33 8.99 -17.28
C VAL A 8 -6.49 8.35 -16.16
N LEU A 9 -5.17 8.46 -16.24
CA LEU A 9 -4.27 7.97 -15.20
C LEU A 9 -4.53 8.69 -13.86
N LEU A 10 -4.66 10.02 -13.90
CA LEU A 10 -4.97 10.80 -12.72
C LEU A 10 -6.29 10.38 -12.08
N LEU A 11 -7.35 10.21 -12.89
CA LEU A 11 -8.64 9.74 -12.41
C LEU A 11 -8.53 8.35 -11.79
N THR A 12 -7.79 7.44 -12.42
CA THR A 12 -7.53 6.08 -11.91
C THR A 12 -6.89 6.12 -10.53
N ILE A 13 -5.85 6.96 -10.35
CA ILE A 13 -5.15 7.13 -9.08
C ILE A 13 -6.08 7.75 -8.03
N VAL A 14 -6.83 8.80 -8.38
CA VAL A 14 -7.78 9.44 -7.44
C VAL A 14 -8.84 8.45 -6.96
N LEU A 15 -9.40 7.64 -7.84
CA LEU A 15 -10.38 6.62 -7.47
C LEU A 15 -9.76 5.53 -6.57
N HIS A 16 -8.51 5.16 -6.81
CA HIS A 16 -7.75 4.26 -5.94
C HIS A 16 -7.61 4.84 -4.52
N GLU A 17 -7.15 6.08 -4.39
CA GLU A 17 -6.98 6.74 -3.09
C GLU A 17 -8.31 6.97 -2.37
N LEU A 18 -9.38 7.28 -3.13
CA LEU A 18 -10.74 7.36 -2.57
C LEU A 18 -11.21 6.03 -1.99
N GLY A 19 -10.79 4.90 -2.54
CA GLY A 19 -11.04 3.57 -1.98
C GLY A 19 -10.48 3.44 -0.55
N HIS A 20 -9.23 3.86 -0.34
CA HIS A 20 -8.63 3.91 0.99
C HIS A 20 -9.37 4.83 1.94
N CYS A 21 -9.68 6.05 1.48
CA CYS A 21 -10.42 7.04 2.27
C CYS A 21 -11.79 6.52 2.69
N TRP A 22 -12.54 5.94 1.75
CA TRP A 22 -13.87 5.40 2.01
C TRP A 22 -13.84 4.28 3.06
N MET A 23 -12.90 3.33 2.92
CA MET A 23 -12.78 2.23 3.87
C MET A 23 -12.34 2.73 5.25
N THR A 24 -11.40 3.69 5.32
CA THR A 24 -10.97 4.31 6.57
C THR A 24 -12.17 4.94 7.31
N LYS A 25 -12.96 5.76 6.63
CA LYS A 25 -14.18 6.36 7.21
C LYS A 25 -15.18 5.31 7.67
N LYS A 26 -15.39 4.26 6.88
CA LYS A 26 -16.29 3.15 7.24
C LYS A 26 -15.84 2.40 8.49
N LEU A 27 -14.55 2.39 8.80
CA LEU A 27 -13.96 1.73 9.97
C LEU A 27 -13.66 2.69 11.14
N GLY A 28 -14.28 3.87 11.16
CA GLY A 28 -14.17 4.84 12.26
C GLY A 28 -12.91 5.71 12.22
N GLY A 29 -12.06 5.57 11.21
CA GLY A 29 -10.83 6.36 11.09
C GLY A 29 -11.04 7.73 10.46
N ASP A 30 -10.07 8.60 10.66
CA ASP A 30 -10.05 9.94 10.08
C ASP A 30 -9.35 9.98 8.73
N VAL A 31 -9.77 10.93 7.89
CA VAL A 31 -9.17 11.20 6.57
C VAL A 31 -8.76 12.67 6.52
N GLY A 32 -7.47 12.92 6.39
CA GLY A 32 -6.90 14.25 6.27
C GLY A 32 -6.92 14.81 4.84
N GLY A 33 -6.96 13.94 3.83
CA GLY A 33 -6.96 14.34 2.42
C GLY A 33 -6.23 13.35 1.52
N ILE A 34 -6.13 13.72 0.24
CA ILE A 34 -5.36 12.97 -0.77
C ILE A 34 -4.26 13.89 -1.29
N VAL A 35 -3.03 13.41 -1.30
CA VAL A 35 -1.89 14.09 -1.90
C VAL A 35 -1.54 13.40 -3.20
N LEU A 36 -1.53 14.16 -4.29
CA LEU A 36 -1.13 13.71 -5.62
C LEU A 36 0.25 14.26 -5.97
N TRP A 37 1.09 13.42 -6.53
CA TRP A 37 2.43 13.79 -6.98
C TRP A 37 2.76 13.06 -8.29
N PRO A 38 3.81 13.42 -9.02
CA PRO A 38 4.04 12.91 -10.38
C PRO A 38 4.18 11.38 -10.52
N LEU A 39 4.52 10.69 -9.43
CA LEU A 39 4.69 9.22 -9.44
C LEU A 39 3.49 8.47 -8.81
N GLY A 40 2.38 9.16 -8.48
CA GLY A 40 1.22 8.52 -7.88
C GLY A 40 0.42 9.43 -6.95
N GLY A 41 -0.29 8.82 -6.00
CA GLY A 41 -1.01 9.50 -4.95
C GLY A 41 -0.83 8.77 -3.62
N PHE A 42 -1.21 9.41 -2.53
CA PHE A 42 -1.45 8.72 -1.27
C PHE A 42 -2.52 9.42 -0.44
N ALA A 43 -3.37 8.62 0.18
CA ALA A 43 -4.37 9.08 1.11
C ALA A 43 -3.76 9.31 2.50
N LEU A 44 -3.98 10.49 3.07
CA LEU A 44 -3.67 10.79 4.46
C LEU A 44 -4.78 10.20 5.33
N VAL A 45 -4.62 8.94 5.73
CA VAL A 45 -5.60 8.21 6.51
C VAL A 45 -5.08 7.94 7.92
N GLY A 46 -5.93 8.18 8.91
CA GLY A 46 -5.66 7.91 10.31
C GLY A 46 -5.85 6.43 10.68
N PRO A 47 -5.57 6.08 11.94
CA PRO A 47 -5.84 4.73 12.48
C PRO A 47 -7.34 4.44 12.45
N THR A 48 -7.68 3.15 12.40
CA THR A 48 -9.06 2.67 12.49
C THR A 48 -9.26 1.91 13.80
N ASP A 49 -10.51 1.80 14.26
CA ASP A 49 -10.84 1.08 15.49
C ASP A 49 -10.66 -0.45 15.42
N CYS A 50 -10.34 -0.96 14.22
CA CYS A 50 -10.29 -2.39 13.93
C CYS A 50 -8.89 -3.02 13.99
N GLY A 51 -7.86 -2.28 14.40
CA GLY A 51 -6.48 -2.79 14.50
C GLY A 51 -5.91 -3.26 13.16
N ALA A 52 -5.05 -4.28 13.17
CA ALA A 52 -4.41 -4.81 11.97
C ALA A 52 -5.40 -5.30 10.90
N SER A 53 -6.57 -5.81 11.31
CA SER A 53 -7.61 -6.21 10.35
C SER A 53 -8.24 -5.02 9.65
N GLY A 54 -8.34 -3.88 10.32
CA GLY A 54 -8.76 -2.60 9.72
C GLY A 54 -7.73 -2.10 8.72
N ASP A 55 -6.45 -2.11 9.08
CA ASP A 55 -5.39 -1.68 8.17
C ASP A 55 -5.30 -2.57 6.91
N PHE A 56 -5.49 -3.88 7.05
CA PHE A 56 -5.60 -4.80 5.92
C PHE A 56 -6.76 -4.41 4.98
N ARG A 57 -7.96 -4.14 5.53
CA ARG A 57 -9.13 -3.75 4.74
C ARG A 57 -8.94 -2.41 4.07
N VAL A 58 -8.35 -1.45 4.76
CA VAL A 58 -8.01 -0.13 4.19
C VAL A 58 -7.02 -0.29 3.05
N ALA A 59 -5.92 -1.04 3.25
CA ALA A 59 -4.91 -1.26 2.23
C ALA A 59 -5.48 -1.99 0.99
N LEU A 60 -6.40 -2.94 1.18
CA LEU A 60 -7.03 -3.67 0.08
C LEU A 60 -8.05 -2.81 -0.69
N ALA A 61 -8.66 -1.82 -0.05
CA ALA A 61 -9.77 -1.07 -0.62
C ALA A 61 -9.36 -0.22 -1.84
N GLY A 62 -8.15 0.36 -1.85
CA GLY A 62 -7.61 1.06 -3.02
C GLY A 62 -7.52 0.16 -4.24
N PRO A 63 -6.73 -0.92 -4.20
CA PRO A 63 -6.63 -1.87 -5.30
C PRO A 63 -7.98 -2.39 -5.79
N LEU A 64 -8.93 -2.69 -4.91
CA LEU A 64 -10.24 -3.19 -5.31
C LEU A 64 -11.05 -2.20 -6.17
N THR A 65 -10.77 -0.90 -6.13
CA THR A 65 -11.43 0.08 -7.02
C THR A 65 -11.09 -0.12 -8.49
N HIS A 66 -9.97 -0.78 -8.80
CA HIS A 66 -9.60 -1.06 -10.19
C HIS A 66 -10.52 -2.08 -10.87
N ILE A 67 -11.18 -2.97 -10.11
CA ILE A 67 -12.08 -3.98 -10.68
C ILE A 67 -13.25 -3.31 -11.43
N PRO A 68 -14.07 -2.43 -10.82
CA PRO A 68 -15.10 -1.73 -11.56
C PRO A 68 -14.55 -0.79 -12.64
N GLN A 69 -13.38 -0.19 -12.46
CA GLN A 69 -12.75 0.61 -13.50
C GLN A 69 -12.39 -0.23 -14.73
N MET A 70 -11.78 -1.41 -14.55
CA MET A 70 -11.48 -2.34 -15.65
C MET A 70 -12.76 -2.78 -16.37
N ALA A 71 -13.82 -3.11 -15.63
CA ALA A 71 -15.11 -3.48 -16.21
C ALA A 71 -15.69 -2.33 -17.06
N PHE A 72 -15.61 -1.10 -16.56
CA PHE A 72 -16.03 0.10 -17.30
C PHE A 72 -15.26 0.25 -18.61
N TRP A 73 -13.94 0.14 -18.58
CA TRP A 73 -13.10 0.31 -19.76
C TRP A 73 -13.29 -0.81 -20.80
N VAL A 74 -13.54 -2.05 -20.36
CA VAL A 74 -13.92 -3.15 -21.28
C VAL A 74 -15.26 -2.87 -21.93
N ALA A 75 -16.26 -2.41 -21.20
CA ALA A 75 -17.55 -2.04 -21.74
C ALA A 75 -17.44 -0.89 -22.75
N MET A 76 -16.64 0.12 -22.45
CA MET A 76 -16.35 1.23 -23.37
C MET A 76 -15.66 0.73 -24.65
N PHE A 77 -14.65 -0.14 -24.53
CA PHE A 77 -14.01 -0.76 -25.70
C PHE A 77 -15.03 -1.50 -26.57
N ALA A 78 -15.86 -2.35 -25.98
CA ALA A 78 -16.90 -3.08 -26.69
C ALA A 78 -17.89 -2.15 -27.41
N ALA A 79 -18.30 -1.04 -26.76
CA ALA A 79 -19.20 -0.06 -27.34
C ALA A 79 -18.62 0.62 -28.60
N PHE A 80 -17.31 0.95 -28.60
CA PHE A 80 -16.67 1.62 -29.71
C PHE A 80 -16.18 0.67 -30.82
N THR A 81 -16.05 -0.63 -30.53
CA THR A 81 -15.65 -1.66 -31.51
C THR A 81 -16.81 -2.51 -32.03
N GLY A 82 -18.05 -2.24 -31.55
CA GLY A 82 -19.19 -3.09 -31.88
C GLY A 82 -19.09 -4.51 -31.32
N GLY A 83 -18.32 -4.71 -30.24
CA GLY A 83 -18.08 -6.02 -29.61
C GLY A 83 -16.96 -6.83 -30.27
N ASP A 84 -16.19 -6.27 -31.19
CA ASP A 84 -15.02 -6.94 -31.76
C ASP A 84 -13.82 -6.85 -30.81
N PHE A 85 -13.50 -7.96 -30.14
CA PHE A 85 -12.35 -8.11 -29.25
C PHE A 85 -11.10 -8.66 -29.95
N SER A 86 -11.10 -8.90 -31.26
CA SER A 86 -9.95 -9.43 -32.00
C SER A 86 -8.70 -8.56 -31.84
N ARG A 87 -8.91 -7.25 -31.63
CA ARG A 87 -7.86 -6.25 -31.45
C ARG A 87 -7.57 -5.88 -30.00
N PHE A 88 -8.22 -6.50 -29.03
CA PHE A 88 -7.99 -6.25 -27.62
C PHE A 88 -6.67 -6.89 -27.18
N SER A 89 -5.58 -6.12 -27.30
CA SER A 89 -4.21 -6.57 -27.07
C SER A 89 -3.39 -5.50 -26.35
N MET A 90 -2.40 -5.92 -25.56
CA MET A 90 -1.46 -5.01 -24.91
C MET A 90 -0.57 -4.25 -25.90
N SER A 91 -0.40 -4.80 -27.10
CA SER A 91 0.49 -4.26 -28.17
C SER A 91 -0.25 -3.47 -29.24
N TYR A 92 -1.50 -3.06 -29.00
CA TYR A 92 -2.25 -2.26 -29.97
C TYR A 92 -1.68 -0.86 -30.03
N TYR A 93 -0.97 -0.54 -31.12
CA TYR A 93 -0.29 0.72 -31.30
C TYR A 93 -1.16 1.76 -32.02
N LEU A 94 -0.76 3.00 -31.81
CA LEU A 94 -1.26 4.25 -32.32
C LEU A 94 -1.37 4.37 -33.85
N ASP A 95 -0.66 3.53 -34.58
CA ASP A 95 -0.64 3.55 -36.05
C ASP A 95 -2.00 3.15 -36.66
N GLU A 96 -2.89 2.56 -35.87
CA GLU A 96 -4.28 2.28 -36.26
C GLU A 96 -5.29 3.30 -35.70
N LEU A 97 -4.84 4.45 -35.20
CA LEU A 97 -5.72 5.59 -34.97
C LEU A 97 -6.16 6.08 -36.38
N SER A 98 -7.12 5.33 -36.95
CA SER A 98 -7.88 5.84 -38.08
C SER A 98 -8.51 7.16 -37.66
N ASP A 99 -8.74 8.07 -38.59
CA ASP A 99 -9.29 9.42 -38.38
C ASP A 99 -10.69 9.47 -37.73
N SER A 100 -11.10 8.40 -37.02
CA SER A 100 -12.40 8.30 -36.39
C SER A 100 -12.33 8.43 -34.86
N ALA A 101 -13.26 9.19 -34.30
CA ALA A 101 -13.41 9.30 -32.84
C ALA A 101 -13.63 7.92 -32.15
N ALA A 102 -14.29 7.00 -32.85
CA ALA A 102 -14.54 5.65 -32.31
C ALA A 102 -13.24 4.87 -32.10
N SER A 103 -12.33 4.88 -33.07
CA SER A 103 -11.02 4.24 -32.94
C SER A 103 -10.18 4.86 -31.83
N PHE A 104 -10.22 6.18 -31.69
CA PHE A 104 -9.56 6.88 -30.59
C PHE A 104 -10.04 6.41 -29.23
N PHE A 105 -11.37 6.36 -29.00
CA PHE A 105 -11.92 5.90 -27.73
C PHE A 105 -11.73 4.40 -27.47
N ALA A 106 -11.68 3.58 -28.52
CA ALA A 106 -11.32 2.16 -28.38
C ALA A 106 -9.89 1.99 -27.87
N VAL A 107 -8.91 2.67 -28.48
CA VAL A 107 -7.50 2.64 -28.04
C VAL A 107 -7.36 3.18 -26.62
N LEU A 108 -8.01 4.31 -26.30
CA LEU A 108 -7.98 4.89 -24.97
C LEU A 108 -8.52 3.90 -23.91
N SER A 109 -9.65 3.26 -24.21
CA SER A 109 -10.30 2.30 -23.31
C SER A 109 -9.40 1.09 -23.04
N GLN A 110 -8.77 0.56 -24.08
CA GLN A 110 -7.83 -0.54 -23.98
C GLN A 110 -6.60 -0.18 -23.15
N GLN A 111 -5.98 0.97 -23.40
CA GLN A 111 -4.83 1.44 -22.62
C GLN A 111 -5.20 1.68 -21.16
N ALA A 112 -6.37 2.26 -20.92
CA ALA A 112 -6.88 2.47 -19.56
C ALA A 112 -7.12 1.14 -18.82
N PHE A 113 -7.65 0.12 -19.49
CA PHE A 113 -7.80 -1.23 -18.92
C PHE A 113 -6.45 -1.80 -18.49
N TRP A 114 -5.46 -1.83 -19.40
CA TRP A 114 -4.14 -2.39 -19.09
C TRP A 114 -3.43 -1.62 -17.99
N THR A 115 -3.58 -0.31 -17.94
CA THR A 115 -3.04 0.52 -16.85
C THR A 115 -3.66 0.17 -15.52
N ASN A 116 -4.99 0.07 -15.46
CA ASN A 116 -5.68 -0.35 -14.24
C ASN A 116 -5.21 -1.73 -13.78
N LEU A 117 -5.06 -2.68 -14.70
CA LEU A 117 -4.57 -4.02 -14.40
C LEU A 117 -3.14 -4.00 -13.84
N PHE A 118 -2.24 -3.20 -14.44
CA PHE A 118 -0.88 -3.06 -13.95
C PHE A 118 -0.81 -2.41 -12.58
N ILE A 119 -1.53 -1.31 -12.37
CA ILE A 119 -1.56 -0.63 -11.06
C ILE A 119 -2.15 -1.57 -10.00
N PHE A 120 -3.24 -2.27 -10.31
CA PHE A 120 -3.84 -3.26 -9.43
C PHE A 120 -2.84 -4.36 -9.05
N ALA A 121 -2.25 -5.02 -10.06
CA ALA A 121 -1.32 -6.13 -9.85
C ALA A 121 -0.07 -5.67 -9.09
N PHE A 122 0.54 -4.55 -9.50
CA PHE A 122 1.75 -4.04 -8.89
C PHE A 122 1.51 -3.60 -7.44
N ASN A 123 0.44 -2.84 -7.18
CA ASN A 123 0.14 -2.39 -5.82
C ASN A 123 -0.28 -3.52 -4.88
N LEU A 124 -0.94 -4.56 -5.37
CA LEU A 124 -1.45 -5.61 -4.48
C LEU A 124 -0.51 -6.81 -4.35
N LEU A 125 0.12 -7.24 -5.46
CA LEU A 125 0.91 -8.47 -5.48
C LEU A 125 2.35 -8.28 -5.03
N VAL A 126 2.88 -7.05 -5.08
CA VAL A 126 4.24 -6.78 -4.61
C VAL A 126 4.21 -6.48 -3.11
N PRO A 127 4.71 -7.39 -2.24
CA PRO A 127 4.66 -7.24 -0.79
C PRO A 127 5.77 -6.29 -0.29
N ALA A 128 5.78 -5.07 -0.79
CA ALA A 128 6.81 -4.07 -0.51
C ALA A 128 6.18 -2.73 -0.11
N TYR A 129 6.62 -2.15 1.01
CA TYR A 129 6.28 -0.77 1.33
C TYR A 129 7.02 0.20 0.38
N PRO A 130 6.41 1.26 -0.15
CA PRO A 130 5.13 1.86 0.28
C PRO A 130 3.85 1.32 -0.41
N LEU A 131 3.94 0.27 -1.21
CA LEU A 131 2.79 -0.31 -1.91
C LEU A 131 1.76 -0.92 -0.95
N ASP A 132 0.51 -1.01 -1.38
CA ASP A 132 -0.57 -1.59 -0.56
C ASP A 132 -0.35 -3.07 -0.26
N GLY A 133 0.28 -3.81 -1.18
CA GLY A 133 0.71 -5.19 -0.95
C GLY A 133 1.64 -5.34 0.24
N GLY A 134 2.54 -4.37 0.47
CA GLY A 134 3.39 -4.34 1.66
C GLY A 134 2.60 -4.09 2.94
N ARG A 135 1.61 -3.20 2.91
CA ARG A 135 0.68 -2.96 4.02
C ARG A 135 -0.19 -4.18 4.31
N CYS A 136 -0.76 -4.79 3.28
CA CYS A 136 -1.52 -6.03 3.39
C CYS A 136 -0.67 -7.16 4.00
N PHE A 137 0.56 -7.31 3.54
CA PHE A 137 1.48 -8.33 4.00
C PHE A 137 1.86 -8.13 5.47
N ALA A 138 2.21 -6.89 5.88
CA ALA A 138 2.49 -6.55 7.27
C ALA A 138 1.28 -6.83 8.18
N ALA A 139 0.09 -6.37 7.79
CA ALA A 139 -1.13 -6.59 8.54
C ALA A 139 -1.46 -8.08 8.70
N LEU A 140 -1.31 -8.90 7.65
CA LEU A 140 -1.51 -10.34 7.70
C LEU A 140 -0.55 -11.03 8.66
N LEU A 141 0.73 -10.64 8.68
CA LEU A 141 1.71 -11.20 9.61
C LEU A 141 1.38 -10.86 11.06
N ILE A 142 0.95 -9.60 11.34
CA ILE A 142 0.53 -9.18 12.68
C ILE A 142 -0.73 -9.93 13.11
N MET A 143 -1.72 -10.09 12.22
CA MET A 143 -2.93 -10.87 12.50
C MET A 143 -2.63 -12.35 12.82
N ARG A 144 -1.51 -12.88 12.30
CA ARG A 144 -1.00 -14.23 12.62
C ARG A 144 -0.18 -14.30 13.92
N GLY A 145 -0.07 -13.18 14.66
CA GLY A 145 0.60 -13.13 15.95
C GLY A 145 2.10 -12.89 15.89
N TYR A 146 2.67 -12.50 14.74
CA TYR A 146 4.07 -12.12 14.69
C TYR A 146 4.30 -10.77 15.39
N ARG A 147 5.40 -10.66 16.14
CA ARG A 147 5.82 -9.40 16.77
C ARG A 147 6.19 -8.36 15.70
N MET A 148 5.91 -7.08 15.99
CA MET A 148 6.11 -5.95 15.09
C MET A 148 7.55 -5.88 14.54
N GLU A 149 8.55 -6.08 15.39
CA GLU A 149 9.97 -6.05 14.98
C GLU A 149 10.29 -7.16 13.96
N LYS A 150 9.70 -8.35 14.15
CA LYS A 150 9.87 -9.47 13.23
C LYS A 150 9.14 -9.21 11.91
N VAL A 151 7.96 -8.60 11.96
CA VAL A 151 7.21 -8.19 10.77
C VAL A 151 7.98 -7.15 9.97
N ALA A 152 8.53 -6.12 10.65
CA ALA A 152 9.35 -5.10 10.02
C ALA A 152 10.56 -5.70 9.30
N LEU A 153 11.26 -6.66 9.93
CA LEU A 153 12.38 -7.37 9.32
C LEU A 153 11.94 -8.16 8.08
N ILE A 154 10.86 -8.94 8.19
CA ILE A 154 10.37 -9.77 7.07
C ILE A 154 9.96 -8.88 5.88
N VAL A 155 9.16 -7.84 6.15
CA VAL A 155 8.66 -6.94 5.10
C VAL A 155 9.79 -6.18 4.44
N SER A 156 10.74 -5.62 5.22
CA SER A 156 11.86 -4.86 4.67
C SER A 156 12.80 -5.72 3.83
N VAL A 157 13.19 -6.91 4.32
CA VAL A 157 14.07 -7.82 3.58
C VAL A 157 13.40 -8.33 2.30
N THR A 158 12.14 -8.75 2.38
CA THR A 158 11.38 -9.19 1.19
C THR A 158 11.30 -8.08 0.15
N ALA A 159 10.98 -6.86 0.58
CA ALA A 159 10.89 -5.71 -0.31
C ALA A 159 12.24 -5.32 -0.93
N MET A 160 13.35 -5.36 -0.18
CA MET A 160 14.69 -5.11 -0.71
C MET A 160 15.11 -6.14 -1.76
N VAL A 161 14.85 -7.43 -1.52
CA VAL A 161 15.17 -8.48 -2.49
C VAL A 161 14.36 -8.33 -3.77
N LEU A 162 13.05 -8.10 -3.66
CA LEU A 162 12.18 -7.93 -4.83
C LEU A 162 12.51 -6.65 -5.60
N SER A 163 12.67 -5.53 -4.92
CA SER A 163 12.98 -4.26 -5.58
C SER A 163 14.40 -4.25 -6.17
N GLY A 164 15.37 -4.89 -5.52
CA GLY A 164 16.71 -5.07 -6.07
C GLY A 164 16.70 -5.90 -7.36
N GLY A 165 15.95 -6.98 -7.38
CA GLY A 165 15.75 -7.80 -8.59
C GLY A 165 15.05 -7.03 -9.73
N LEU A 166 13.97 -6.29 -9.42
CA LEU A 166 13.26 -5.46 -10.39
C LEU A 166 14.14 -4.30 -10.91
N MET A 167 14.97 -3.70 -10.05
CA MET A 167 15.91 -2.65 -10.45
C MET A 167 16.95 -3.20 -11.43
N LEU A 168 17.53 -4.36 -11.13
CA LEU A 168 18.50 -5.02 -12.02
C LEU A 168 17.85 -5.38 -13.37
N PHE A 169 16.65 -5.96 -13.34
CA PHE A 169 15.91 -6.29 -14.56
C PHE A 169 15.56 -5.03 -15.38
N GLY A 170 15.17 -3.92 -14.73
CA GLY A 170 14.92 -2.64 -15.37
C GLY A 170 16.18 -2.08 -16.05
N MET A 171 17.33 -2.15 -15.38
CA MET A 171 18.62 -1.73 -15.96
C MET A 171 19.03 -2.59 -17.15
N ILE A 172 18.89 -3.91 -17.05
CA ILE A 172 19.16 -4.84 -18.16
C ILE A 172 18.24 -4.54 -19.35
N SER A 173 16.95 -4.34 -19.10
CA SER A 173 15.97 -3.99 -20.13
C SER A 173 16.29 -2.67 -20.81
N PHE A 174 16.71 -1.68 -20.06
CA PHE A 174 17.14 -0.38 -20.62
C PHE A 174 18.39 -0.50 -21.50
N ILE A 175 19.44 -1.17 -20.98
CA ILE A 175 20.75 -1.21 -21.65
C ILE A 175 20.73 -2.17 -22.85
N PHE A 176 20.20 -3.37 -22.69
CA PHE A 176 20.30 -4.42 -23.72
C PHE A 176 19.10 -4.50 -24.64
N MET A 177 17.88 -4.19 -24.13
CA MET A 177 16.66 -4.22 -24.95
C MET A 177 16.28 -2.83 -25.48
N HIS A 178 17.04 -1.78 -25.15
CA HIS A 178 16.80 -0.39 -25.53
C HIS A 178 15.38 0.08 -25.18
N SER A 179 14.81 -0.46 -24.10
CA SER A 179 13.44 -0.14 -23.67
C SER A 179 13.42 1.08 -22.75
N PRO A 180 12.81 2.20 -23.12
CA PRO A 180 12.71 3.38 -22.26
C PRO A 180 11.97 3.07 -20.94
N ASN A 181 11.05 2.10 -20.95
CA ASN A 181 10.31 1.67 -19.76
C ASN A 181 11.23 1.02 -18.72
N GLY A 182 12.38 0.48 -19.13
CA GLY A 182 13.36 -0.13 -18.24
C GLY A 182 13.94 0.87 -17.25
N ILE A 183 14.24 2.09 -17.67
CA ILE A 183 14.75 3.13 -16.76
C ILE A 183 13.68 3.57 -15.75
N PHE A 184 12.43 3.72 -16.20
CA PHE A 184 11.33 4.06 -15.30
C PHE A 184 11.12 2.97 -14.23
N MET A 185 11.15 1.70 -14.65
CA MET A 185 11.05 0.57 -13.73
C MET A 185 12.22 0.53 -12.75
N ALA A 186 13.45 0.80 -13.18
CA ALA A 186 14.62 0.88 -12.31
C ALA A 186 14.49 2.01 -11.27
N LEU A 187 13.99 3.20 -11.67
CA LEU A 187 13.78 4.33 -10.77
C LEU A 187 12.72 4.04 -9.70
N VAL A 188 11.58 3.47 -10.10
CA VAL A 188 10.51 3.09 -9.15
C VAL A 188 11.02 2.02 -8.19
N SER A 189 11.77 1.04 -8.68
CA SER A 189 12.35 -0.02 -7.85
C SER A 189 13.41 0.52 -6.89
N ALA A 190 14.23 1.49 -7.31
CA ALA A 190 15.19 2.17 -6.46
C ALA A 190 14.50 2.95 -5.31
N TYR A 191 13.36 3.59 -5.60
CA TYR A 191 12.56 4.25 -4.59
C TYR A 191 12.01 3.25 -3.55
N ILE A 192 11.45 2.11 -3.99
CA ILE A 192 10.96 1.05 -3.12
C ILE A 192 12.10 0.47 -2.28
N PHE A 193 13.28 0.24 -2.89
CA PHE A 193 14.46 -0.25 -2.20
C PHE A 193 14.91 0.71 -1.09
N SER A 194 15.00 2.01 -1.40
CA SER A 194 15.37 3.04 -0.43
C SER A 194 14.39 3.13 0.74
N SER A 195 13.09 3.08 0.45
CA SER A 195 12.04 3.07 1.48
C SER A 195 12.13 1.84 2.38
N SER A 196 12.42 0.67 1.80
CA SER A 196 12.58 -0.59 2.53
C SER A 196 13.86 -0.62 3.36
N MET A 197 14.93 -0.02 2.86
CA MET A 197 16.18 0.16 3.62
C MET A 197 15.98 1.05 4.84
N ASN A 198 15.18 2.12 4.73
CA ASN A 198 14.84 2.96 5.87
C ASN A 198 14.11 2.15 6.96
N LEU A 199 13.10 1.35 6.58
CA LEU A 199 12.41 0.46 7.51
C LEU A 199 13.37 -0.53 8.18
N PHE A 200 14.29 -1.12 7.42
CA PHE A 200 15.30 -2.04 7.93
C PHE A 200 16.24 -1.39 8.95
N ASN A 201 16.67 -0.16 8.69
CA ASN A 201 17.53 0.59 9.60
C ASN A 201 16.80 0.93 10.90
N LEU A 202 15.56 1.41 10.83
CA LEU A 202 14.72 1.67 12.00
C LEU A 202 14.47 0.39 12.82
N GLN A 203 14.32 -0.75 12.15
CA GLN A 203 14.19 -2.05 12.82
C GLN A 203 15.48 -2.41 13.60
N LYS A 204 16.65 -2.20 13.02
CA LYS A 204 17.94 -2.45 13.71
C LYS A 204 18.16 -1.54 14.91
N GLU A 205 17.67 -0.31 14.83
CA GLU A 205 17.77 0.69 15.91
C GLU A 205 16.70 0.50 17.00
N GLY A 206 15.78 -0.46 16.84
CA GLY A 206 14.65 -0.65 17.76
C GLY A 206 13.58 0.44 17.66
N ARG A 207 13.56 1.23 16.61
CA ARG A 207 12.71 2.41 16.37
C ARG A 207 11.62 2.14 15.32
N VAL A 208 11.13 0.91 15.24
CA VAL A 208 10.14 0.51 14.22
C VAL A 208 8.87 1.37 14.27
N ARG A 209 8.46 1.83 15.46
CA ARG A 209 7.26 2.67 15.65
C ARG A 209 7.37 4.06 15.01
N GLU A 210 8.56 4.51 14.66
CA GLU A 210 8.76 5.79 13.95
C GLU A 210 8.50 5.66 12.45
N HIS A 211 8.45 4.44 11.92
CA HIS A 211 8.16 4.22 10.49
C HIS A 211 6.66 4.39 10.22
N PRO A 212 6.26 5.09 9.13
CA PRO A 212 4.84 5.35 8.80
C PRO A 212 3.96 4.10 8.71
N LEU A 213 4.54 2.94 8.38
CA LEU A 213 3.82 1.66 8.32
C LEU A 213 3.39 1.18 9.71
N PHE A 214 4.21 1.42 10.76
CA PHE A 214 4.01 0.87 12.10
C PHE A 214 3.72 1.93 13.17
N GLY A 215 3.95 3.20 12.87
CA GLY A 215 3.72 4.33 13.78
C GLY A 215 2.25 4.71 13.97
N ARG A 216 1.34 3.95 13.40
CA ARG A 216 -0.10 4.13 13.58
C ARG A 216 -0.53 3.43 14.87
N ALA A 217 -1.33 4.10 15.70
CA ALA A 217 -1.89 3.56 16.96
C ALA A 217 -2.62 2.21 16.80
N VAL A 218 -2.96 1.83 15.57
CA VAL A 218 -3.60 0.57 15.17
C VAL A 218 -2.85 -0.68 15.66
N PHE A 219 -1.52 -0.60 15.80
CA PHE A 219 -0.71 -1.74 16.19
C PHE A 219 -0.47 -1.84 17.72
N GLU A 220 -0.83 -0.81 18.49
CA GLU A 220 -0.61 -0.76 19.94
C GLU A 220 -1.61 -1.60 20.75
N GLN A 221 -2.74 -2.00 20.18
CA GLN A 221 -3.81 -2.68 20.91
C GLN A 221 -3.61 -4.18 21.16
N ARG A 222 -2.48 -4.77 20.79
CA ARG A 222 -2.14 -6.15 21.13
C ARG A 222 -0.71 -6.28 21.66
N GLU A 223 -0.43 -5.66 22.78
CA GLU A 223 0.47 -6.31 23.74
C GLU A 223 -0.31 -7.50 24.27
N ILE A 224 0.04 -8.70 23.83
CA ILE A 224 -0.38 -9.94 24.47
C ILE A 224 0.02 -9.76 25.95
N PRO A 225 -0.91 -9.86 26.91
CA PRO A 225 -0.51 -9.82 28.30
C PRO A 225 0.63 -10.83 28.45
N GLU A 226 1.74 -10.36 29.00
CA GLU A 226 2.87 -11.22 29.32
C GLU A 226 2.30 -12.40 30.08
N VAL A 227 2.40 -13.59 29.49
CA VAL A 227 2.01 -14.82 30.19
C VAL A 227 2.90 -14.85 31.43
N GLN A 228 2.34 -14.50 32.58
CA GLN A 228 3.02 -14.64 33.83
C GLN A 228 3.56 -16.07 33.86
N GLN A 229 4.87 -16.19 33.85
CA GLN A 229 5.50 -17.51 34.00
C GLN A 229 4.99 -18.12 35.31
N PRO A 230 4.48 -19.34 35.29
CA PRO A 230 4.04 -19.99 36.51
C PRO A 230 5.26 -20.23 37.40
N GLY A 231 5.49 -19.36 38.36
CA GLY A 231 6.60 -19.53 39.29
C GLY A 231 7.10 -18.30 40.05
N GLU A 232 6.69 -17.09 39.67
CA GLU A 232 7.07 -15.92 40.50
C GLU A 232 6.05 -15.71 41.58
N ALA A 233 6.36 -16.25 42.78
CA ALA A 233 5.60 -16.05 43.98
C ALA A 233 5.57 -14.56 44.36
N VAL A 234 4.37 -13.98 44.36
CA VAL A 234 4.14 -12.63 44.86
C VAL A 234 4.60 -12.58 46.33
N ALA A 235 5.67 -11.84 46.59
CA ALA A 235 6.08 -11.54 47.97
C ALA A 235 4.93 -10.80 48.68
N PRO A 236 4.54 -11.19 49.91
CA PRO A 236 3.45 -10.53 50.62
C PRO A 236 3.81 -9.08 50.93
N ALA A 237 2.89 -8.17 50.61
CA ALA A 237 3.02 -6.76 50.90
C ALA A 237 3.24 -6.55 52.40
N SER A 238 4.30 -5.86 52.79
CA SER A 238 4.59 -5.45 54.15
C SER A 238 3.47 -4.53 54.68
N PRO A 239 2.99 -4.70 55.90
CA PRO A 239 1.94 -3.87 56.46
C PRO A 239 2.45 -2.43 56.66
N THR A 240 1.75 -1.48 56.07
CA THR A 240 1.96 -0.05 56.29
C THR A 240 1.61 0.29 57.72
N SER A 241 2.59 0.77 58.51
CA SER A 241 2.39 1.35 59.83
C SER A 241 1.49 2.60 59.73
N PRO A 242 0.55 2.80 60.70
CA PRO A 242 -0.31 3.97 60.72
C PRO A 242 0.52 5.22 61.07
N LYS A 243 0.39 6.28 60.27
CA LYS A 243 0.86 7.61 60.61
C LYS A 243 0.14 8.14 61.85
N ALA A 244 0.92 8.48 62.88
CA ALA A 244 0.45 9.28 63.99
C ALA A 244 0.28 10.75 63.50
N GLU A 245 -0.92 11.13 63.28
CA GLU A 245 -1.36 12.53 63.21
C GLU A 245 -2.55 12.63 64.15
N ASP A 246 -2.29 13.19 65.34
CA ASP A 246 -3.24 13.87 66.23
C ASP A 246 -2.62 14.00 67.62
N ALA A 247 -1.84 15.00 67.87
CA ALA A 247 -1.55 15.55 69.17
C ALA A 247 -0.92 16.93 69.03
N GLU A 248 -1.74 17.95 68.75
CA GLU A 248 -1.45 19.32 69.18
C GLU A 248 -2.69 20.21 68.96
N MET A 249 -3.56 20.19 69.94
CA MET A 249 -4.41 21.30 70.34
C MET A 249 -4.88 21.10 71.76
N ALA A 250 -4.15 21.65 72.69
CA ALA A 250 -4.61 22.19 73.95
C ALA A 250 -3.68 23.33 74.39
#